data_a1f8397878c15e17e2dd0653e48cbbfa
#
_entry.id   a1f8397878c15e17e2dd0653e48cbbfa
#
_cell.length_a   1.000
_cell.length_b   1.000
_cell.length_c   1.000
_cell.angle_alpha   90.00
_cell.angle_beta   90.00
_cell.angle_gamma   90.00
#
_symmetry.space_group_name_H-M   'P 1'
#
loop_
_entity.id
_entity.type
_entity.pdbx_description
1 polymer ?
#
loop_
_entity_poly.entity_id
_entity_poly.type
_entity_poly.pdbx_seq_one_letter_code
_entity_poly.pdbx_strand_id
1 'polypeptide(L)'
;YGFQGISLGLIRRFASQILGSLSFLQRQSIIHCDLKPENILLVQPSKSAVRVIDFGSSTFESERLYTYIQSRFYRAPEVILGLPYLYPIDMWSFGCILAELYTGYPLFPGENEADQLACIMEVLDVPPADLVEASPRRRLFFDRVLQPRIVANSRGRKRKAGAKNLASVLRCENMPFLSFLQGLLCWEPSERLTPEEALQHEFIAESYYLGGRGPGRGRDEGGPEGHPNCRILPPIDLGLLGPKKLARA
;
A
#
# COMPACT_ATOMS: atom_id res chain seq x y z
N TYR A 1 17.26 -4.80 8.08
CA TYR A 1 17.97 -3.68 7.42
C TYR A 1 18.24 -2.47 8.33
N GLY A 2 18.06 -2.61 9.67
CA GLY A 2 18.56 -1.63 10.64
C GLY A 2 18.03 -0.20 10.51
N PHE A 3 16.78 -0.01 10.07
CA PHE A 3 16.13 1.30 9.91
C PHE A 3 16.84 2.26 8.92
N GLN A 4 17.58 1.74 7.96
CA GLN A 4 18.32 2.57 6.98
C GLN A 4 17.62 2.74 5.64
N GLY A 5 16.44 2.10 5.47
CA GLY A 5 15.76 2.05 4.18
C GLY A 5 16.51 1.19 3.15
N ILE A 6 15.91 1.03 1.98
CA ILE A 6 16.49 0.26 0.86
C ILE A 6 16.41 1.06 -0.44
N SER A 7 17.21 0.65 -1.43
CA SER A 7 17.28 1.36 -2.72
C SER A 7 15.97 1.30 -3.50
N LEU A 8 15.65 2.36 -4.27
CA LEU A 8 14.48 2.41 -5.15
C LEU A 8 14.42 1.24 -6.14
N GLY A 9 15.57 0.79 -6.65
CA GLY A 9 15.62 -0.37 -7.55
C GLY A 9 15.18 -1.67 -6.88
N LEU A 10 15.45 -1.85 -5.58
CA LEU A 10 14.97 -3.00 -4.81
C LEU A 10 13.50 -2.85 -4.43
N ILE A 11 13.08 -1.63 -4.04
CA ILE A 11 11.66 -1.30 -3.78
C ILE A 11 10.81 -1.62 -5.01
N ARG A 12 11.25 -1.21 -6.21
CA ARG A 12 10.56 -1.48 -7.48
C ARG A 12 10.36 -2.98 -7.71
N ARG A 13 11.40 -3.79 -7.48
CA ARG A 13 11.32 -5.26 -7.62
C ARG A 13 10.36 -5.90 -6.63
N PHE A 14 10.30 -5.42 -5.41
CA PHE A 14 9.32 -5.86 -4.42
C PHE A 14 7.92 -5.41 -4.80
N ALA A 15 7.77 -4.13 -5.16
CA ALA A 15 6.51 -3.54 -5.56
C ALA A 15 5.83 -4.30 -6.70
N SER A 16 6.56 -4.62 -7.77
CA SER A 16 6.03 -5.38 -8.90
C SER A 16 5.47 -6.75 -8.49
N GLN A 17 6.13 -7.46 -7.57
CA GLN A 17 5.69 -8.78 -7.11
C GLN A 17 4.48 -8.68 -6.16
N ILE A 18 4.48 -7.69 -5.27
CA ILE A 18 3.35 -7.45 -4.36
C ILE A 18 2.12 -7.06 -5.17
N LEU A 19 2.25 -6.17 -6.17
CA LEU A 19 1.17 -5.81 -7.08
C LEU A 19 0.61 -7.01 -7.83
N GLY A 20 1.47 -7.91 -8.32
CA GLY A 20 1.02 -9.17 -8.92
C GLY A 20 0.19 -10.02 -7.95
N SER A 21 0.55 -10.04 -6.66
CA SER A 21 -0.22 -10.73 -5.62
C SER A 21 -1.56 -10.02 -5.35
N LEU A 22 -1.58 -8.69 -5.25
CA LEU A 22 -2.81 -7.91 -5.03
C LEU A 22 -3.78 -8.02 -6.20
N SER A 23 -3.29 -7.96 -7.45
CA SER A 23 -4.09 -8.20 -8.66
C SER A 23 -4.70 -9.60 -8.65
N PHE A 24 -3.95 -10.62 -8.25
CA PHE A 24 -4.48 -11.97 -8.12
C PHE A 24 -5.58 -12.04 -7.05
N LEU A 25 -5.38 -11.47 -5.86
CA LEU A 25 -6.35 -11.47 -4.77
C LEU A 25 -7.65 -10.77 -5.18
N GLN A 26 -7.55 -9.62 -5.83
CA GLN A 26 -8.71 -8.89 -6.33
C GLN A 26 -9.53 -9.72 -7.32
N ARG A 27 -8.88 -10.44 -8.25
CA ARG A 27 -9.56 -11.36 -9.18
C ARG A 27 -10.22 -12.55 -8.49
N GLN A 28 -9.76 -12.92 -7.29
CA GLN A 28 -10.38 -13.95 -6.45
C GLN A 28 -11.41 -13.39 -5.47
N SER A 29 -11.75 -12.10 -5.58
CA SER A 29 -12.66 -11.39 -4.66
C SER A 29 -12.21 -11.44 -3.19
N ILE A 30 -10.88 -11.44 -2.95
CA ILE A 30 -10.26 -11.47 -1.62
C ILE A 30 -9.63 -10.12 -1.30
N ILE A 31 -9.91 -9.58 -0.12
CA ILE A 31 -9.25 -8.43 0.48
C ILE A 31 -8.33 -8.97 1.58
N HIS A 32 -7.04 -8.59 1.56
CA HIS A 32 -6.06 -9.11 2.52
C HIS A 32 -6.31 -8.59 3.94
N CYS A 33 -6.66 -7.31 4.09
CA CYS A 33 -7.02 -6.63 5.33
C CYS A 33 -5.93 -6.48 6.40
N ASP A 34 -4.72 -6.99 6.22
CA ASP A 34 -3.61 -6.79 7.16
C ASP A 34 -2.24 -6.76 6.44
N LEU A 35 -2.19 -6.04 5.32
CA LEU A 35 -0.93 -5.87 4.60
C LEU A 35 0.01 -4.95 5.40
N LYS A 36 1.20 -5.46 5.71
CA LYS A 36 2.26 -4.78 6.49
C LYS A 36 3.62 -5.41 6.17
N PRO A 37 4.75 -4.78 6.51
CA PRO A 37 6.08 -5.34 6.22
C PRO A 37 6.28 -6.75 6.76
N GLU A 38 5.74 -7.06 7.94
CA GLU A 38 5.85 -8.38 8.58
C GLU A 38 5.17 -9.48 7.78
N ASN A 39 4.17 -9.13 6.95
CA ASN A 39 3.43 -10.06 6.10
C ASN A 39 3.99 -10.12 4.66
N ILE A 40 5.18 -9.56 4.43
CA ILE A 40 5.91 -9.64 3.16
C ILE A 40 7.26 -10.30 3.43
N LEU A 41 7.37 -11.58 3.10
CA LEU A 41 8.58 -12.37 3.38
C LEU A 41 9.47 -12.49 2.16
N LEU A 42 10.77 -12.34 2.36
CA LEU A 42 11.79 -12.76 1.40
C LEU A 42 11.78 -14.29 1.29
N VAL A 43 11.66 -14.80 0.06
CA VAL A 43 11.74 -16.25 -0.19
C VAL A 43 13.13 -16.81 0.15
N GLN A 44 14.15 -15.99 -0.14
CA GLN A 44 15.55 -16.28 0.22
C GLN A 44 16.27 -14.96 0.54
N PRO A 45 17.12 -14.92 1.58
CA PRO A 45 17.82 -13.70 1.99
C PRO A 45 18.69 -13.05 0.91
N SER A 46 19.22 -13.85 -0.03
CA SER A 46 20.10 -13.40 -1.13
C SER A 46 19.36 -13.03 -2.41
N LYS A 47 18.02 -13.19 -2.46
CA LYS A 47 17.20 -12.93 -3.65
C LYS A 47 16.12 -11.89 -3.35
N SER A 48 15.72 -11.16 -4.39
CA SER A 48 14.64 -10.16 -4.29
C SER A 48 13.24 -10.75 -4.50
N ALA A 49 13.06 -12.07 -4.37
CA ALA A 49 11.76 -12.71 -4.45
C ALA A 49 11.02 -12.56 -3.12
N VAL A 50 9.77 -12.07 -3.15
CA VAL A 50 8.92 -11.88 -1.98
C VAL A 50 7.62 -12.65 -2.10
N ARG A 51 7.00 -12.93 -0.96
CA ARG A 51 5.66 -13.51 -0.84
C ARG A 51 4.84 -12.73 0.16
N VAL A 52 3.59 -12.48 -0.18
CA VAL A 52 2.56 -12.02 0.76
C VAL A 52 2.06 -13.24 1.52
N ILE A 53 1.97 -13.10 2.84
CA ILE A 53 1.57 -14.17 3.76
C ILE A 53 0.52 -13.65 4.74
N ASP A 54 0.00 -14.55 5.59
CA ASP A 54 -0.95 -14.27 6.68
C ASP A 54 -2.30 -13.74 6.19
N PHE A 55 -3.13 -14.67 5.76
CA PHE A 55 -4.50 -14.43 5.33
C PHE A 55 -5.53 -14.59 6.47
N GLY A 56 -5.06 -14.60 7.74
CA GLY A 56 -5.92 -14.78 8.91
C GLY A 56 -6.95 -13.67 9.12
N SER A 57 -6.67 -12.47 8.60
CA SER A 57 -7.58 -11.31 8.63
C SER A 57 -8.28 -11.05 7.30
N SER A 58 -8.02 -11.87 6.27
CA SER A 58 -8.60 -11.66 4.95
C SER A 58 -10.10 -11.93 4.93
N THR A 59 -10.81 -11.27 4.02
CA THR A 59 -12.24 -11.44 3.84
C THR A 59 -12.58 -11.50 2.35
N PHE A 60 -13.68 -12.18 2.01
CA PHE A 60 -14.26 -12.05 0.68
C PHE A 60 -15.02 -10.73 0.57
N GLU A 61 -15.07 -10.18 -0.63
CA GLU A 61 -15.83 -8.96 -0.91
C GLU A 61 -17.28 -9.04 -0.43
N SER A 62 -17.91 -10.20 -0.54
CA SER A 62 -19.30 -10.48 -0.12
C SER A 62 -19.48 -10.63 1.39
N GLU A 63 -18.40 -10.84 2.16
CA GLU A 63 -18.45 -11.24 3.57
C GLU A 63 -17.80 -10.22 4.52
N ARG A 64 -17.87 -8.95 4.22
CA ARG A 64 -17.24 -7.87 5.02
C ARG A 64 -17.90 -7.73 6.38
N LEU A 65 -17.38 -8.44 7.37
CA LEU A 65 -17.96 -8.53 8.72
C LEU A 65 -17.27 -7.62 9.74
N TYR A 66 -16.05 -7.17 9.49
CA TYR A 66 -15.25 -6.52 10.52
C TYR A 66 -15.02 -5.04 10.21
N THR A 67 -15.25 -4.19 11.23
CA THR A 67 -15.00 -2.75 11.17
C THR A 67 -13.61 -2.36 11.70
N TYR A 68 -12.98 -3.21 12.50
CA TYR A 68 -11.65 -2.99 13.04
C TYR A 68 -10.65 -3.95 12.39
N ILE A 69 -10.09 -3.50 11.27
CA ILE A 69 -9.15 -4.26 10.43
C ILE A 69 -7.92 -3.42 10.16
N GLN A 70 -6.90 -4.03 9.58
CA GLN A 70 -5.59 -3.48 9.27
C GLN A 70 -4.77 -3.09 10.52
N SER A 71 -3.49 -3.32 10.47
CA SER A 71 -2.55 -2.81 11.45
C SER A 71 -2.47 -1.29 11.36
N ARG A 72 -2.49 -0.60 12.51
CA ARG A 72 -2.76 0.85 12.62
C ARG A 72 -1.96 1.71 11.67
N PHE A 73 -0.65 1.54 11.57
CA PHE A 73 0.20 2.38 10.73
C PHE A 73 -0.08 2.27 9.23
N TYR A 74 -0.73 1.18 8.82
CA TYR A 74 -1.07 0.85 7.42
C TYR A 74 -2.58 0.93 7.16
N ARG A 75 -3.36 1.37 8.17
CA ARG A 75 -4.83 1.44 8.10
C ARG A 75 -5.29 2.57 7.19
N ALA A 76 -6.15 2.22 6.24
CA ALA A 76 -6.72 3.17 5.30
C ALA A 76 -7.69 4.15 5.99
N PRO A 77 -7.79 5.39 5.49
CA PRO A 77 -8.63 6.41 6.10
C PRO A 77 -10.11 6.03 6.15
N GLU A 78 -10.66 5.36 5.13
CA GLU A 78 -12.04 4.89 5.11
C GLU A 78 -12.32 3.89 6.25
N VAL A 79 -11.35 3.05 6.61
CA VAL A 79 -11.47 2.13 7.75
C VAL A 79 -11.47 2.92 9.06
N ILE A 80 -10.61 3.93 9.22
CA ILE A 80 -10.58 4.81 10.40
C ILE A 80 -11.91 5.56 10.53
N LEU A 81 -12.42 6.07 9.42
CA LEU A 81 -13.66 6.84 9.36
C LEU A 81 -14.92 5.96 9.45
N GLY A 82 -14.79 4.64 9.42
CA GLY A 82 -15.90 3.70 9.50
C GLY A 82 -16.77 3.65 8.23
N LEU A 83 -16.20 4.02 7.09
CA LEU A 83 -16.84 3.95 5.79
C LEU A 83 -16.79 2.51 5.23
N PRO A 84 -17.64 2.17 4.25
CA PRO A 84 -17.50 0.92 3.51
C PRO A 84 -16.11 0.82 2.85
N TYR A 85 -15.54 -0.36 2.85
CA TYR A 85 -14.22 -0.59 2.26
C TYR A 85 -14.22 -1.76 1.28
N LEU A 86 -13.24 -1.72 0.35
CA LEU A 86 -12.96 -2.76 -0.64
C LEU A 86 -11.44 -2.89 -0.84
N TYR A 87 -11.03 -3.50 -1.95
CA TYR A 87 -9.61 -3.71 -2.32
C TYR A 87 -8.70 -2.48 -2.18
N PRO A 88 -9.17 -1.22 -2.38
CA PRO A 88 -8.32 -0.04 -2.22
C PRO A 88 -7.66 0.10 -0.85
N ILE A 89 -8.19 -0.54 0.22
CA ILE A 89 -7.53 -0.51 1.53
C ILE A 89 -6.15 -1.19 1.49
N ASP A 90 -6.00 -2.26 0.71
CA ASP A 90 -4.72 -2.96 0.56
C ASP A 90 -3.73 -2.13 -0.27
N MET A 91 -4.22 -1.35 -1.26
CA MET A 91 -3.40 -0.42 -2.03
C MET A 91 -2.88 0.74 -1.16
N TRP A 92 -3.69 1.24 -0.22
CA TRP A 92 -3.23 2.20 0.79
C TRP A 92 -2.12 1.62 1.68
N SER A 93 -2.33 0.43 2.25
CA SER A 93 -1.33 -0.26 3.05
C SER A 93 -0.03 -0.47 2.26
N PHE A 94 -0.16 -0.87 1.00
CA PHE A 94 0.97 -1.04 0.09
C PHE A 94 1.76 0.26 -0.10
N GLY A 95 1.11 1.40 -0.29
CA GLY A 95 1.75 2.72 -0.35
C GLY A 95 2.53 3.05 0.93
N CYS A 96 1.93 2.79 2.10
CA CYS A 96 2.60 2.97 3.40
C CYS A 96 3.85 2.09 3.53
N ILE A 97 3.78 0.83 3.09
CA ILE A 97 4.90 -0.12 3.12
C ILE A 97 6.05 0.37 2.24
N LEU A 98 5.78 0.84 1.02
CA LEU A 98 6.82 1.33 0.13
C LEU A 98 7.53 2.56 0.69
N ALA A 99 6.79 3.49 1.30
CA ALA A 99 7.35 4.64 1.98
C ALA A 99 8.25 4.23 3.15
N GLU A 100 7.84 3.23 3.93
CA GLU A 100 8.63 2.68 5.04
C GLU A 100 9.86 1.92 4.54
N LEU A 101 9.76 1.12 3.49
CA LEU A 101 10.92 0.47 2.87
C LEU A 101 11.95 1.48 2.39
N TYR A 102 11.52 2.66 1.93
CA TYR A 102 12.41 3.72 1.48
C TYR A 102 13.11 4.44 2.64
N THR A 103 12.36 4.79 3.69
CA THR A 103 12.88 5.59 4.80
C THR A 103 13.45 4.77 5.94
N GLY A 104 13.01 3.52 6.09
CA GLY A 104 13.26 2.67 7.26
C GLY A 104 12.30 2.91 8.44
N TYR A 105 11.32 3.83 8.31
CA TYR A 105 10.37 4.19 9.36
C TYR A 105 8.95 4.24 8.83
N PRO A 106 7.93 3.87 9.65
CA PRO A 106 6.54 4.00 9.27
C PRO A 106 6.19 5.42 8.84
N LEU A 107 5.43 5.56 7.73
CA LEU A 107 5.02 6.86 7.20
C LEU A 107 4.08 7.58 8.16
N PHE A 108 3.11 6.86 8.73
CA PHE A 108 2.07 7.38 9.61
C PHE A 108 2.07 6.67 10.98
N PRO A 109 3.00 6.99 11.89
CA PRO A 109 3.15 6.31 13.18
C PRO A 109 2.22 6.88 14.26
N GLY A 110 0.91 6.73 14.11
CA GLY A 110 -0.08 7.20 15.06
C GLY A 110 -0.15 6.36 16.34
N GLU A 111 -0.23 7.00 17.51
CA GLU A 111 -0.30 6.31 18.82
C GLU A 111 -1.67 5.64 19.06
N ASN A 112 -2.71 6.20 18.46
CA ASN A 112 -4.09 5.72 18.48
C ASN A 112 -4.80 6.13 17.19
N GLU A 113 -6.09 5.81 17.01
CA GLU A 113 -6.81 6.13 15.77
C GLU A 113 -6.90 7.62 15.49
N ALA A 114 -7.07 8.47 16.51
CA ALA A 114 -7.15 9.92 16.32
C ALA A 114 -5.79 10.49 15.87
N ASP A 115 -4.69 10.05 16.51
CA ASP A 115 -3.34 10.46 16.11
C ASP A 115 -2.96 9.84 14.75
N GLN A 116 -3.47 8.64 14.42
CA GLN A 116 -3.28 8.02 13.10
C GLN A 116 -3.87 8.89 11.99
N LEU A 117 -5.13 9.31 12.13
CA LEU A 117 -5.77 10.20 11.16
C LEU A 117 -5.06 11.56 11.13
N ALA A 118 -4.62 12.10 12.28
CA ALA A 118 -3.85 13.32 12.34
C ALA A 118 -2.48 13.21 11.63
N CYS A 119 -1.80 12.05 11.70
CA CYS A 119 -0.57 11.79 10.93
C CYS A 119 -0.85 11.84 9.42
N ILE A 120 -1.94 11.25 8.97
CA ILE A 120 -2.34 11.26 7.56
C ILE A 120 -2.64 12.69 7.12
N MET A 121 -3.47 13.42 7.89
CA MET A 121 -3.79 14.82 7.58
C MET A 121 -2.57 15.75 7.61
N GLU A 122 -1.58 15.49 8.45
CA GLU A 122 -0.35 16.30 8.50
C GLU A 122 0.38 16.31 7.14
N VAL A 123 0.25 15.23 6.35
CA VAL A 123 0.93 15.02 5.06
C VAL A 123 0.02 15.24 3.86
N LEU A 124 -1.22 14.78 3.92
CA LEU A 124 -2.17 14.78 2.80
C LEU A 124 -3.27 15.85 2.92
N ASP A 125 -3.13 16.77 3.89
CA ASP A 125 -4.13 17.77 4.25
C ASP A 125 -5.47 17.15 4.74
N VAL A 126 -6.51 17.97 4.92
CA VAL A 126 -7.81 17.48 5.36
C VAL A 126 -8.48 16.61 4.28
N PRO A 127 -9.23 15.57 4.67
CA PRO A 127 -10.00 14.80 3.70
C PRO A 127 -11.09 15.64 3.03
N PRO A 128 -11.55 15.27 1.82
CA PRO A 128 -12.70 15.89 1.17
C PRO A 128 -13.93 15.96 2.08
N ALA A 129 -14.70 17.05 2.00
CA ALA A 129 -15.86 17.27 2.86
C ALA A 129 -16.88 16.14 2.75
N ASP A 130 -17.15 15.68 1.54
CA ASP A 130 -18.10 14.59 1.27
C ASP A 130 -17.71 13.30 1.98
N LEU A 131 -16.42 12.97 2.01
CA LEU A 131 -15.88 11.81 2.73
C LEU A 131 -16.10 11.94 4.26
N VAL A 132 -15.88 13.14 4.79
CA VAL A 132 -16.10 13.42 6.21
C VAL A 132 -17.59 13.36 6.56
N GLU A 133 -18.46 13.93 5.73
CA GLU A 133 -19.92 13.93 5.93
C GLU A 133 -20.50 12.52 5.89
N ALA A 134 -20.03 11.68 4.97
CA ALA A 134 -20.42 10.28 4.85
C ALA A 134 -19.98 9.42 6.05
N SER A 135 -18.97 9.88 6.83
CA SER A 135 -18.41 9.10 7.92
C SER A 135 -19.37 8.98 9.10
N PRO A 136 -19.76 7.76 9.52
CA PRO A 136 -20.53 7.53 10.75
C PRO A 136 -19.73 7.89 12.00
N ARG A 137 -18.39 7.93 11.91
CA ARG A 137 -17.47 8.22 13.01
C ARG A 137 -16.97 9.68 13.00
N ARG A 138 -17.49 10.56 12.12
CA ARG A 138 -16.97 11.92 11.94
C ARG A 138 -16.85 12.72 13.25
N ARG A 139 -17.80 12.56 14.19
CA ARG A 139 -17.81 13.29 15.47
C ARG A 139 -16.62 12.97 16.38
N LEU A 140 -15.92 11.86 16.15
CA LEU A 140 -14.72 11.50 16.88
C LEU A 140 -13.52 12.34 16.44
N PHE A 141 -13.48 12.70 15.16
CA PHE A 141 -12.32 13.31 14.51
C PHE A 141 -12.52 14.75 14.06
N PHE A 142 -13.76 15.16 13.84
CA PHE A 142 -14.11 16.49 13.30
C PHE A 142 -15.13 17.18 14.19
N ASP A 143 -15.13 18.51 14.17
CA ASP A 143 -16.13 19.34 14.83
C ASP A 143 -17.41 19.50 13.96
N ARG A 144 -18.31 20.41 14.37
CA ARG A 144 -19.59 20.64 13.68
C ARG A 144 -19.43 21.32 12.31
N VAL A 145 -18.32 22.01 12.10
CA VAL A 145 -17.99 22.71 10.84
C VAL A 145 -16.93 21.96 10.05
N LEU A 146 -16.80 20.64 10.28
CA LEU A 146 -15.92 19.69 9.62
C LEU A 146 -14.42 20.02 9.77
N GLN A 147 -14.04 20.82 10.80
CA GLN A 147 -12.64 21.04 11.08
C GLN A 147 -12.07 19.90 11.93
N PRO A 148 -10.81 19.47 11.65
CA PRO A 148 -10.16 18.44 12.44
C PRO A 148 -10.07 18.81 13.92
N ARG A 149 -10.43 17.88 14.81
CA ARG A 149 -10.18 18.03 16.25
C ARG A 149 -8.70 17.83 16.51
N ILE A 150 -7.99 18.91 16.84
CA ILE A 150 -6.57 18.86 17.13
C ILE A 150 -6.37 18.36 18.56
N VAL A 151 -6.00 17.08 18.68
CA VAL A 151 -5.66 16.45 19.96
C VAL A 151 -4.14 16.30 20.04
N ALA A 152 -3.56 16.66 21.21
CA ALA A 152 -2.15 16.41 21.46
C ALA A 152 -1.94 14.91 21.69
N ASN A 153 -0.87 14.35 21.12
CA ASN A 153 -0.44 12.97 21.41
C ASN A 153 0.19 12.88 22.83
N SER A 154 0.60 11.67 23.23
CA SER A 154 1.21 11.44 24.56
C SER A 154 2.44 12.30 24.85
N ARG A 155 3.13 12.77 23.79
CA ARG A 155 4.30 13.66 23.86
C ARG A 155 3.94 15.16 23.77
N GLY A 156 2.66 15.50 23.87
CA GLY A 156 2.18 16.88 23.77
C GLY A 156 2.20 17.47 22.35
N ARG A 157 2.52 16.68 21.33
CA ARG A 157 2.60 17.16 19.94
C ARG A 157 1.21 17.28 19.35
N LYS A 158 0.90 18.46 18.83
CA LYS A 158 -0.28 18.74 18.00
C LYS A 158 0.13 18.74 16.54
N ARG A 159 -0.62 18.02 15.71
CA ARG A 159 -0.39 17.96 14.25
C ARG A 159 -1.35 18.92 13.55
N LYS A 160 -0.83 19.67 12.59
CA LYS A 160 -1.63 20.55 11.74
C LYS A 160 -1.74 19.90 10.36
N ALA A 161 -2.96 19.84 9.83
CA ALA A 161 -3.21 19.35 8.47
C ALA A 161 -2.43 20.17 7.44
N GLY A 162 -1.90 19.49 6.41
CA GLY A 162 -1.12 20.10 5.34
C GLY A 162 0.22 20.72 5.76
N ALA A 163 0.68 20.48 7.00
CA ALA A 163 1.93 21.08 7.49
C ALA A 163 3.19 20.50 6.85
N LYS A 164 3.07 19.34 6.19
CA LYS A 164 4.15 18.64 5.47
C LYS A 164 3.65 18.19 4.11
N ASN A 165 4.57 17.85 3.24
CA ASN A 165 4.28 17.14 2.00
C ASN A 165 5.07 15.83 1.93
N LEU A 166 4.65 14.93 1.07
CA LEU A 166 5.21 13.60 0.95
C LEU A 166 6.72 13.64 0.64
N ALA A 167 7.16 14.50 -0.29
CA ALA A 167 8.56 14.66 -0.65
C ALA A 167 9.45 15.05 0.54
N SER A 168 8.98 15.99 1.37
CA SER A 168 9.72 16.46 2.55
C SER A 168 9.79 15.40 3.64
N VAL A 169 8.70 14.63 3.86
CA VAL A 169 8.66 13.56 4.86
C VAL A 169 9.60 12.43 4.46
N LEU A 170 9.58 12.04 3.19
CA LEU A 170 10.43 10.98 2.66
C LEU A 170 11.87 11.46 2.39
N ARG A 171 12.12 12.76 2.33
CA ARG A 171 13.38 13.34 1.85
C ARG A 171 13.75 12.76 0.48
N CYS A 172 12.78 12.72 -0.41
CA CYS A 172 12.86 12.09 -1.72
C CYS A 172 12.63 13.12 -2.81
N GLU A 173 13.49 13.09 -3.85
CA GLU A 173 13.39 13.94 -5.03
C GLU A 173 13.06 13.13 -6.30
N ASN A 174 12.91 11.81 -6.18
CA ASN A 174 12.56 10.95 -7.30
C ASN A 174 11.07 11.11 -7.65
N MET A 175 10.80 11.88 -8.70
CA MET A 175 9.44 12.22 -9.12
C MET A 175 8.58 11.00 -9.47
N PRO A 176 9.08 10.00 -10.24
CA PRO A 176 8.32 8.77 -10.50
C PRO A 176 7.89 8.03 -9.23
N PHE A 177 8.75 7.94 -8.23
CA PHE A 177 8.40 7.28 -6.96
C PHE A 177 7.40 8.10 -6.16
N LEU A 178 7.57 9.43 -6.09
CA LEU A 178 6.62 10.33 -5.41
C LEU A 178 5.25 10.30 -6.06
N SER A 179 5.17 10.37 -7.39
CA SER A 179 3.93 10.26 -8.15
C SER A 179 3.23 8.92 -7.91
N PHE A 180 4.00 7.83 -7.89
CA PHE A 180 3.49 6.50 -7.59
C PHE A 180 2.85 6.43 -6.20
N LEU A 181 3.54 6.92 -5.18
CA LEU A 181 3.01 6.97 -3.81
C LEU A 181 1.77 7.87 -3.70
N GLN A 182 1.75 9.01 -4.40
CA GLN A 182 0.58 9.89 -4.45
C GLN A 182 -0.65 9.18 -5.01
N GLY A 183 -0.46 8.38 -6.08
CA GLY A 183 -1.54 7.58 -6.67
C GLY A 183 -2.05 6.45 -5.74
N LEU A 184 -1.24 5.99 -4.79
CA LEU A 184 -1.64 4.98 -3.80
C LEU A 184 -2.27 5.58 -2.55
N LEU A 185 -1.85 6.79 -2.15
CA LEU A 185 -2.21 7.47 -0.90
C LEU A 185 -3.25 8.58 -1.14
N CYS A 186 -4.29 8.29 -1.91
CA CYS A 186 -5.44 9.18 -2.12
C CYS A 186 -6.49 9.00 -1.01
N TRP A 187 -7.15 10.11 -0.61
CA TRP A 187 -8.26 10.05 0.34
C TRP A 187 -9.41 9.20 -0.19
N GLU A 188 -9.85 9.49 -1.43
CA GLU A 188 -10.92 8.75 -2.08
C GLU A 188 -10.43 7.38 -2.55
N PRO A 189 -11.05 6.28 -2.09
CA PRO A 189 -10.65 4.93 -2.49
C PRO A 189 -10.74 4.69 -4.00
N SER A 190 -11.71 5.31 -4.67
CA SER A 190 -11.94 5.19 -6.11
C SER A 190 -10.88 5.88 -6.98
N GLU A 191 -10.11 6.81 -6.40
CA GLU A 191 -9.04 7.53 -7.08
C GLU A 191 -7.67 6.85 -6.88
N ARG A 192 -7.60 5.85 -6.01
CA ARG A 192 -6.35 5.11 -5.81
C ARG A 192 -6.07 4.21 -7.00
N LEU A 193 -4.80 4.14 -7.37
CA LEU A 193 -4.35 3.20 -8.38
C LEU A 193 -4.80 1.77 -8.03
N THR A 194 -5.43 1.11 -8.98
CA THR A 194 -5.65 -0.34 -8.93
C THR A 194 -4.30 -1.07 -9.08
N PRO A 195 -4.19 -2.35 -8.72
CA PRO A 195 -2.96 -3.12 -8.95
C PRO A 195 -2.53 -3.12 -10.43
N GLU A 196 -3.48 -3.19 -11.35
CA GLU A 196 -3.24 -3.19 -12.79
C GLU A 196 -2.69 -1.84 -13.29
N GLU A 197 -3.30 -0.72 -12.87
CA GLU A 197 -2.81 0.62 -13.21
C GLU A 197 -1.44 0.89 -12.58
N ALA A 198 -1.25 0.47 -11.32
CA ALA A 198 0.02 0.57 -10.62
C ALA A 198 1.16 -0.18 -11.32
N LEU A 199 0.88 -1.35 -11.92
CA LEU A 199 1.86 -2.09 -12.71
C LEU A 199 2.27 -1.37 -13.99
N GLN A 200 1.42 -0.48 -14.54
CA GLN A 200 1.69 0.32 -15.73
C GLN A 200 2.35 1.67 -15.40
N HIS A 201 2.39 2.06 -14.13
CA HIS A 201 2.98 3.33 -13.72
C HIS A 201 4.48 3.39 -14.04
N GLU A 202 4.97 4.56 -14.48
CA GLU A 202 6.37 4.73 -14.92
C GLU A 202 7.39 4.23 -13.88
N PHE A 203 7.14 4.45 -12.58
CA PHE A 203 8.03 3.96 -11.51
C PHE A 203 8.25 2.44 -11.58
N ILE A 204 7.23 1.68 -11.98
CA ILE A 204 7.32 0.22 -12.12
C ILE A 204 7.83 -0.16 -13.52
N ALA A 205 7.32 0.50 -14.58
CA ALA A 205 7.60 0.17 -15.97
C ALA A 205 9.06 0.43 -16.38
N GLU A 206 9.74 1.45 -15.83
CA GLU A 206 11.16 1.73 -16.11
C GLU A 206 12.09 0.51 -15.95
N SER A 207 11.70 -0.47 -15.15
CA SER A 207 12.45 -1.73 -14.98
C SER A 207 12.63 -2.50 -16.29
N TYR A 208 11.71 -2.35 -17.24
CA TYR A 208 11.77 -3.06 -18.53
C TYR A 208 12.75 -2.43 -19.52
N TYR A 209 13.06 -1.13 -19.38
CA TYR A 209 13.95 -0.41 -20.30
C TYR A 209 15.43 -0.44 -19.90
N LEU A 210 15.74 -0.62 -18.61
CA LEU A 210 17.13 -0.64 -18.13
C LEU A 210 17.80 -2.03 -18.24
N GLY A 211 17.06 -3.08 -18.62
CA GLY A 211 17.60 -4.42 -18.93
C GLY A 211 18.06 -4.59 -20.38
N GLY A 212 17.75 -3.66 -21.26
CA GLY A 212 18.18 -3.65 -22.66
C GLY A 212 19.48 -2.87 -22.83
N ARG A 213 20.55 -3.54 -23.21
CA ARG A 213 21.85 -2.97 -23.59
C ARG A 213 21.65 -1.89 -24.65
N GLY A 214 22.36 -0.79 -24.51
CA GLY A 214 22.44 0.29 -25.50
C GLY A 214 22.87 -0.22 -26.88
N PRO A 215 22.69 0.60 -27.95
CA PRO A 215 22.84 0.16 -29.32
C PRO A 215 24.31 -0.10 -29.68
N GLY A 216 24.69 -1.37 -29.65
CA GLY A 216 25.89 -1.90 -30.28
C GLY A 216 25.57 -2.31 -31.70
N ARG A 217 26.17 -1.66 -32.72
CA ARG A 217 26.08 -2.03 -34.12
C ARG A 217 26.62 -3.44 -34.38
N GLY A 218 25.89 -4.23 -35.17
CA GLY A 218 26.47 -5.39 -35.85
C GLY A 218 25.50 -6.56 -36.09
N ARG A 219 24.94 -6.61 -37.30
CA ARG A 219 24.60 -7.75 -38.21
C ARG A 219 24.11 -9.10 -37.66
N ASP A 220 22.92 -9.42 -38.14
CA ASP A 220 22.44 -10.63 -38.85
C ASP A 220 22.05 -11.91 -38.10
N GLU A 221 20.83 -12.28 -38.45
CA GLU A 221 20.24 -13.59 -38.73
C GLU A 221 19.79 -14.49 -37.56
N GLY A 222 18.47 -14.81 -37.58
CA GLY A 222 17.92 -16.02 -36.97
C GLY A 222 16.63 -15.80 -36.17
N GLY A 223 15.57 -16.35 -36.66
CA GLY A 223 14.18 -16.49 -36.29
C GLY A 223 13.73 -16.46 -34.82
N PRO A 224 12.42 -16.46 -34.59
CA PRO A 224 11.82 -16.10 -33.34
C PRO A 224 11.82 -17.26 -32.35
N GLU A 225 12.71 -17.24 -31.36
CA GLU A 225 12.58 -18.12 -30.19
C GLU A 225 12.05 -17.33 -29.02
N GLY A 226 10.95 -17.83 -28.45
CA GLY A 226 10.21 -17.24 -27.35
C GLY A 226 11.05 -17.05 -26.10
N HIS A 227 10.91 -15.87 -25.47
CA HIS A 227 11.54 -15.55 -24.20
C HIS A 227 10.94 -16.39 -23.07
N PRO A 228 11.74 -17.24 -22.40
CA PRO A 228 11.32 -17.90 -21.18
C PRO A 228 11.77 -17.07 -19.99
N ASN A 229 10.87 -16.39 -19.29
CA ASN A 229 10.98 -16.11 -17.86
C ASN A 229 9.97 -15.08 -17.34
N CYS A 230 8.71 -15.20 -17.78
CA CYS A 230 7.60 -14.75 -16.96
C CYS A 230 6.97 -16.03 -16.36
N ARG A 231 7.61 -16.63 -15.38
CA ARG A 231 6.97 -17.68 -14.59
C ARG A 231 5.94 -16.99 -13.71
N ILE A 232 4.70 -16.99 -14.15
CA ILE A 232 3.53 -16.88 -13.31
C ILE A 232 3.73 -17.88 -12.18
N LEU A 233 3.79 -17.40 -10.94
CA LEU A 233 3.85 -18.27 -9.77
C LEU A 233 2.69 -19.26 -9.85
N PRO A 234 2.90 -20.54 -9.52
CA PRO A 234 1.83 -21.53 -9.54
C PRO A 234 0.70 -21.04 -8.62
N PRO A 235 -0.56 -21.32 -8.97
CA PRO A 235 -1.70 -20.95 -8.15
C PRO A 235 -1.51 -21.48 -6.72
N ILE A 236 -1.78 -20.62 -5.74
CA ILE A 236 -1.84 -21.04 -4.34
C ILE A 236 -2.98 -22.06 -4.26
N ASP A 237 -2.69 -23.27 -3.80
CA ASP A 237 -3.71 -24.28 -3.55
C ASP A 237 -4.59 -23.84 -2.37
N LEU A 238 -5.69 -23.17 -2.69
CA LEU A 238 -6.70 -22.72 -1.72
C LEU A 238 -7.52 -23.87 -1.13
N GLY A 239 -7.31 -25.10 -1.57
CA GLY A 239 -8.01 -26.30 -1.05
C GLY A 239 -7.73 -26.59 0.43
N LEU A 240 -6.72 -25.95 1.04
CA LEU A 240 -6.40 -26.06 2.48
C LEU A 240 -7.13 -25.04 3.37
N LEU A 241 -7.78 -24.04 2.80
CA LEU A 241 -8.56 -23.04 3.53
C LEU A 241 -10.05 -23.44 3.52
N GLY A 242 -10.38 -24.54 4.17
CA GLY A 242 -11.78 -24.91 4.40
C GLY A 242 -12.48 -23.88 5.30
N PRO A 243 -13.81 -23.63 5.08
CA PRO A 243 -14.56 -22.55 5.75
C PRO A 243 -14.65 -22.63 7.26
N LYS A 244 -14.08 -23.64 7.90
CA LYS A 244 -14.17 -23.87 9.37
C LYS A 244 -13.01 -23.33 10.19
N LYS A 245 -11.95 -22.76 9.59
CA LYS A 245 -10.81 -22.21 10.37
C LYS A 245 -10.84 -20.68 10.54
N LEU A 246 -11.72 -19.96 9.87
CA LEU A 246 -11.88 -18.51 9.98
C LEU A 246 -12.71 -18.05 11.20
N ALA A 247 -13.29 -18.98 11.97
CA ALA A 247 -14.22 -18.65 13.06
C ALA A 247 -13.63 -18.67 14.48
N ARG A 248 -12.30 -18.84 14.64
CA ARG A 248 -11.65 -18.80 15.97
C ARG A 248 -10.23 -18.24 15.86
N ALA A 249 -10.10 -16.92 15.91
CA ALA A 249 -8.94 -16.21 16.45
C ALA A 249 -9.40 -14.83 16.94
#